data_61e6eedf251dc39117ce237e2897063f
#
_entry.id   61e6eedf251dc39117ce237e2897063f
#
_cell.length_a   1.000
_cell.length_b   1.000
_cell.length_c   1.000
_cell.angle_alpha   90.00
_cell.angle_beta   90.00
_cell.angle_gamma   90.00
#
_symmetry.space_group_name_H-M   'P 1'
#
loop_
_entity.id
_entity.type
_entity.pdbx_description
1 polymer ?
#
loop_
_entity_poly.entity_id
_entity_poly.type
_entity_poly.pdbx_seq_one_letter_code
_entity_poly.pdbx_strand_id
1 'polypeptide(L)'
;SIATVSLSGELPEKLDAIARAGFAGVEIFENDFLAFDGSARDVGAMVRDHGLEITLFQPFRDFEGMPEPQRSRAFDRAERKFDVMQELGTDLVLVCSNVSPIALGGLDRAAADFHELGERAAKRGLRVGYEALAWGRHIHDHRDAWEIVRRADHANIGLILDSFHTLARKIDVNSIRSIPREKIFIVQLADAPLIDMDLLYWSRHYRNMPGEGDLPVLDFMRAVAATGYDGYLSLEIFNDQFRGGSPRSIAIDGHRSLIYLGDQVKRSEPDIVMTIPPMPAPIEVTGVEFVEFAANEEEARELA
;
A
#
# COMPACT_ATOMS: atom_id res chain seq x y z
N SER A 1 -7.59 -0.04 -4.47
CA SER A 1 -6.33 -0.21 -5.21
C SER A 1 -5.55 -1.42 -4.71
N ILE A 2 -4.54 -1.82 -5.45
CA ILE A 2 -3.60 -2.88 -5.05
C ILE A 2 -2.22 -2.58 -5.66
N ALA A 3 -1.16 -2.81 -4.89
CA ALA A 3 0.21 -2.72 -5.40
C ALA A 3 0.58 -3.96 -6.22
N THR A 4 1.21 -3.77 -7.39
CA THR A 4 1.60 -4.87 -8.28
C THR A 4 2.55 -5.86 -7.62
N VAL A 5 3.30 -5.44 -6.61
CA VAL A 5 4.18 -6.32 -5.82
C VAL A 5 3.42 -7.40 -5.05
N SER A 6 2.13 -7.22 -4.82
CA SER A 6 1.27 -8.20 -4.12
C SER A 6 0.99 -9.47 -4.93
N LEU A 7 1.23 -9.44 -6.24
CA LEU A 7 0.87 -10.50 -7.18
C LEU A 7 2.09 -11.12 -7.84
N SER A 8 1.94 -12.37 -8.27
CA SER A 8 2.88 -13.08 -9.14
C SER A 8 2.68 -12.70 -10.61
N GLY A 9 3.59 -13.16 -11.47
CA GLY A 9 3.50 -12.98 -12.91
C GLY A 9 4.13 -11.69 -13.40
N GLU A 10 4.05 -11.49 -14.72
CA GLU A 10 4.52 -10.27 -15.38
C GLU A 10 3.47 -9.14 -15.30
N LEU A 11 3.90 -7.90 -15.53
CA LEU A 11 3.02 -6.74 -15.37
C LEU A 11 1.69 -6.84 -16.13
N PRO A 12 1.63 -7.28 -17.41
CA PRO A 12 0.36 -7.43 -18.12
C PRO A 12 -0.60 -8.45 -17.45
N GLU A 13 -0.07 -9.57 -16.96
CA GLU A 13 -0.86 -10.61 -16.27
C GLU A 13 -1.41 -10.07 -14.94
N LYS A 14 -0.60 -9.31 -14.21
CA LYS A 14 -1.04 -8.64 -12.97
C LYS A 14 -2.17 -7.65 -13.24
N LEU A 15 -2.05 -6.82 -14.28
CA LEU A 15 -3.09 -5.83 -14.62
C LEU A 15 -4.40 -6.49 -15.04
N ASP A 16 -4.37 -7.57 -15.84
CA ASP A 16 -5.57 -8.35 -16.18
C ASP A 16 -6.24 -8.92 -14.91
N ALA A 17 -5.45 -9.51 -14.01
CA ALA A 17 -5.94 -10.04 -12.76
C ALA A 17 -6.59 -8.98 -11.85
N ILE A 18 -5.94 -7.83 -11.72
CA ILE A 18 -6.40 -6.68 -10.92
C ILE A 18 -7.73 -6.14 -11.47
N ALA A 19 -7.81 -5.90 -12.77
CA ALA A 19 -9.02 -5.40 -13.42
C ALA A 19 -10.19 -6.38 -13.27
N ARG A 20 -9.95 -7.69 -13.50
CA ARG A 20 -10.98 -8.72 -13.35
C ARG A 20 -11.45 -8.94 -11.92
N ALA A 21 -10.60 -8.65 -10.94
CA ALA A 21 -10.98 -8.69 -9.52
C ALA A 21 -11.89 -7.53 -9.10
N GLY A 22 -12.01 -6.48 -9.92
CA GLY A 22 -12.86 -5.31 -9.67
C GLY A 22 -12.19 -4.16 -8.93
N PHE A 23 -10.86 -4.12 -8.89
CA PHE A 23 -10.14 -2.94 -8.40
C PHE A 23 -10.33 -1.75 -9.35
N ALA A 24 -10.40 -0.54 -8.80
CA ALA A 24 -10.46 0.71 -9.57
C ALA A 24 -9.07 1.27 -9.89
N GLY A 25 -8.05 0.88 -9.15
CA GLY A 25 -6.72 1.41 -9.31
C GLY A 25 -5.60 0.44 -8.95
N VAL A 26 -4.39 0.83 -9.32
CA VAL A 26 -3.18 0.04 -9.12
C VAL A 26 -2.02 0.94 -8.67
N GLU A 27 -1.22 0.44 -7.74
CA GLU A 27 0.09 1.03 -7.46
C GLU A 27 1.14 0.31 -8.31
N ILE A 28 1.89 1.06 -9.09
CA ILE A 28 2.97 0.49 -9.91
C ILE A 28 4.23 0.39 -9.07
N PHE A 29 4.64 -0.85 -8.79
CA PHE A 29 5.92 -1.13 -8.15
C PHE A 29 7.04 -0.98 -9.17
N GLU A 30 8.07 -0.18 -8.88
CA GLU A 30 9.11 0.19 -9.83
C GLU A 30 9.82 -1.00 -10.46
N ASN A 31 10.04 -2.09 -9.71
CA ASN A 31 10.68 -3.29 -10.27
C ASN A 31 9.83 -3.95 -11.36
N ASP A 32 8.50 -3.96 -11.22
CA ASP A 32 7.61 -4.50 -12.26
C ASP A 32 7.63 -3.63 -13.52
N PHE A 33 7.71 -2.29 -13.33
CA PHE A 33 7.90 -1.35 -14.43
C PHE A 33 9.25 -1.57 -15.13
N LEU A 34 10.35 -1.72 -14.38
CA LEU A 34 11.68 -1.91 -14.92
C LEU A 34 11.86 -3.29 -15.60
N ALA A 35 11.09 -4.29 -15.21
CA ALA A 35 11.11 -5.62 -15.81
C ALA A 35 10.29 -5.70 -17.11
N PHE A 36 9.40 -4.72 -17.35
CA PHE A 36 8.57 -4.67 -18.55
C PHE A 36 9.37 -4.14 -19.75
N ASP A 37 9.31 -4.84 -20.89
CA ASP A 37 9.97 -4.43 -22.13
C ASP A 37 9.11 -3.40 -22.88
N GLY A 38 9.13 -2.16 -22.39
CA GLY A 38 8.37 -1.05 -22.95
C GLY A 38 8.63 0.27 -22.22
N SER A 39 8.08 1.36 -22.73
CA SER A 39 8.21 2.67 -22.12
C SER A 39 7.21 2.91 -20.98
N ALA A 40 7.45 3.96 -20.18
CA ALA A 40 6.50 4.40 -19.16
C ALA A 40 5.14 4.77 -19.78
N ARG A 41 5.11 5.32 -21.00
CA ARG A 41 3.88 5.60 -21.73
C ARG A 41 3.11 4.34 -22.10
N ASP A 42 3.81 3.28 -22.50
CA ASP A 42 3.18 2.00 -22.82
C ASP A 42 2.56 1.37 -21.57
N VAL A 43 3.24 1.42 -20.42
CA VAL A 43 2.67 0.97 -19.15
C VAL A 43 1.45 1.81 -18.77
N GLY A 44 1.54 3.13 -18.84
CA GLY A 44 0.40 4.01 -18.56
C GLY A 44 -0.79 3.77 -19.49
N ALA A 45 -0.55 3.51 -20.78
CA ALA A 45 -1.60 3.15 -21.75
C ALA A 45 -2.23 1.80 -21.37
N MET A 46 -1.41 0.79 -21.10
CA MET A 46 -1.87 -0.55 -20.71
C MET A 46 -2.75 -0.51 -19.46
N VAL A 47 -2.39 0.27 -18.43
CA VAL A 47 -3.22 0.43 -17.23
C VAL A 47 -4.59 1.02 -17.58
N ARG A 48 -4.62 2.09 -18.39
CA ARG A 48 -5.87 2.71 -18.83
C ARG A 48 -6.73 1.79 -19.70
N ASP A 49 -6.11 0.98 -20.56
CA ASP A 49 -6.82 0.01 -21.41
C ASP A 49 -7.51 -1.09 -20.59
N HIS A 50 -7.00 -1.38 -19.39
CA HIS A 50 -7.66 -2.25 -18.39
C HIS A 50 -8.74 -1.52 -17.57
N GLY A 51 -8.99 -0.22 -17.82
CA GLY A 51 -9.94 0.59 -17.03
C GLY A 51 -9.45 0.91 -15.63
N LEU A 52 -8.15 0.85 -15.37
CA LEU A 52 -7.52 1.14 -14.08
C LEU A 52 -6.91 2.54 -14.05
N GLU A 53 -6.82 3.11 -12.83
CA GLU A 53 -6.04 4.31 -12.54
C GLU A 53 -4.71 3.94 -11.87
N ILE A 54 -3.62 4.62 -12.22
CA ILE A 54 -2.37 4.50 -11.44
C ILE A 54 -2.48 5.42 -10.24
N THR A 55 -2.75 4.84 -9.08
CA THR A 55 -2.97 5.56 -7.82
C THR A 55 -1.68 5.98 -7.13
N LEU A 56 -0.57 5.30 -7.45
CA LEU A 56 0.74 5.52 -6.82
C LEU A 56 1.86 4.90 -7.67
N PHE A 57 2.97 5.61 -7.79
CA PHE A 57 4.24 5.06 -8.27
C PHE A 57 5.18 4.87 -7.09
N GLN A 58 5.75 3.68 -6.91
CA GLN A 58 6.54 3.34 -5.73
C GLN A 58 7.68 2.35 -6.00
N PRO A 59 8.72 2.36 -5.13
CA PRO A 59 9.04 3.36 -4.11
C PRO A 59 10.10 4.38 -4.59
N PHE A 60 10.21 5.50 -3.88
CA PHE A 60 11.39 6.36 -3.93
C PHE A 60 12.12 6.29 -2.59
N ARG A 61 13.39 5.88 -2.59
CA ARG A 61 14.16 5.54 -1.39
C ARG A 61 15.33 6.48 -1.18
N ASP A 62 15.80 6.55 0.10
CA ASP A 62 17.00 7.26 0.51
C ASP A 62 17.00 8.72 0.04
N PHE A 63 15.93 9.45 0.41
CA PHE A 63 15.76 10.83 -0.01
C PHE A 63 16.12 11.82 1.10
N GLU A 64 15.35 11.87 2.21
CA GLU A 64 15.48 12.90 3.23
C GLU A 64 16.72 12.75 4.10
N GLY A 65 17.25 13.86 4.57
CA GLY A 65 18.38 13.90 5.51
C GLY A 65 19.72 13.47 4.94
N MET A 66 19.87 13.42 3.63
CA MET A 66 21.17 13.06 3.03
C MET A 66 22.17 14.23 3.16
N PRO A 67 23.46 13.93 3.50
CA PRO A 67 24.51 14.94 3.43
C PRO A 67 24.86 15.29 1.99
N GLU A 68 25.53 16.43 1.75
CA GLU A 68 26.10 16.70 0.43
C GLU A 68 27.32 15.79 0.14
N PRO A 69 27.53 15.35 -1.09
CA PRO A 69 26.77 15.67 -2.31
C PRO A 69 25.56 14.74 -2.56
N GLN A 70 25.25 13.81 -1.64
CA GLN A 70 24.16 12.83 -1.83
C GLN A 70 22.78 13.52 -1.80
N ARG A 71 22.63 14.61 -1.05
CA ARG A 71 21.40 15.41 -1.04
C ARG A 71 21.07 15.94 -2.45
N SER A 72 22.04 16.62 -3.08
CA SER A 72 21.86 17.10 -4.46
C SER A 72 21.50 15.97 -5.41
N ARG A 73 22.17 14.81 -5.32
CA ARG A 73 21.88 13.63 -6.15
C ARG A 73 20.49 13.05 -5.87
N ALA A 74 19.99 13.13 -4.62
CA ALA A 74 18.65 12.66 -4.29
C ALA A 74 17.58 13.53 -4.99
N PHE A 75 17.77 14.83 -5.05
CA PHE A 75 16.91 15.73 -5.84
C PHE A 75 16.99 15.47 -7.35
N ASP A 76 18.18 15.23 -7.89
CA ASP A 76 18.32 14.85 -9.31
C ASP A 76 17.61 13.53 -9.63
N ARG A 77 17.62 12.57 -8.71
CA ARG A 77 16.84 11.32 -8.85
C ARG A 77 15.35 11.58 -8.81
N ALA A 78 14.90 12.48 -7.92
CA ALA A 78 13.49 12.86 -7.81
C ALA A 78 12.98 13.48 -9.12
N GLU A 79 13.76 14.39 -9.74
CA GLU A 79 13.38 14.99 -11.02
C GLU A 79 13.21 13.93 -12.12
N ARG A 80 14.15 12.96 -12.23
CA ARG A 80 14.00 11.86 -13.20
C ARG A 80 12.80 10.96 -12.88
N LYS A 81 12.48 10.75 -11.61
CA LYS A 81 11.27 10.01 -11.20
C LYS A 81 10.01 10.76 -11.60
N PHE A 82 10.00 12.08 -11.47
CA PHE A 82 8.90 12.93 -11.91
C PHE A 82 8.69 12.88 -13.44
N ASP A 83 9.77 12.78 -14.24
CA ASP A 83 9.68 12.56 -15.69
C ASP A 83 8.94 11.24 -16.00
N VAL A 84 9.31 10.15 -15.32
CA VAL A 84 8.67 8.84 -15.47
C VAL A 84 7.20 8.89 -15.05
N MET A 85 6.88 9.56 -13.94
CA MET A 85 5.49 9.72 -13.47
C MET A 85 4.60 10.43 -14.51
N GLN A 86 5.10 11.48 -15.13
CA GLN A 86 4.36 12.21 -16.16
C GLN A 86 4.10 11.33 -17.39
N GLU A 87 5.05 10.49 -17.77
CA GLU A 87 4.87 9.53 -18.86
C GLU A 87 3.93 8.38 -18.51
N LEU A 88 3.98 7.87 -17.28
CA LEU A 88 3.04 6.88 -16.75
C LEU A 88 1.61 7.45 -16.68
N GLY A 89 1.48 8.75 -16.41
CA GLY A 89 0.19 9.40 -16.19
C GLY A 89 -0.31 9.27 -14.76
N THR A 90 0.60 9.29 -13.78
CA THR A 90 0.28 9.32 -12.34
C THR A 90 0.79 10.60 -11.70
N ASP A 91 0.10 11.06 -10.69
CA ASP A 91 0.46 12.30 -9.98
C ASP A 91 1.09 12.08 -8.60
N LEU A 92 1.08 10.85 -8.07
CA LEU A 92 1.54 10.56 -6.71
C LEU A 92 2.73 9.58 -6.70
N VAL A 93 3.78 9.93 -5.94
CA VAL A 93 4.92 9.05 -5.65
C VAL A 93 5.03 8.79 -4.16
N LEU A 94 5.38 7.54 -3.81
CA LEU A 94 5.72 7.16 -2.44
C LEU A 94 7.22 7.40 -2.19
N VAL A 95 7.52 8.18 -1.15
CA VAL A 95 8.86 8.33 -0.59
C VAL A 95 8.92 7.59 0.73
N CYS A 96 9.71 6.54 0.79
CA CYS A 96 9.98 5.81 2.02
C CYS A 96 10.93 6.58 2.93
N SER A 97 10.73 6.50 4.24
CA SER A 97 11.69 7.02 5.21
C SER A 97 13.08 6.41 5.01
N ASN A 98 14.09 7.23 5.20
CA ASN A 98 15.47 6.91 4.85
C ASN A 98 16.05 5.78 5.72
N VAL A 99 16.69 4.82 5.08
CA VAL A 99 17.39 3.70 5.75
C VAL A 99 18.92 3.77 5.58
N SER A 100 19.42 4.73 4.83
CA SER A 100 20.85 4.88 4.56
C SER A 100 21.63 5.11 5.85
N PRO A 101 22.79 4.43 6.04
CA PRO A 101 23.63 4.61 7.22
C PRO A 101 24.26 6.01 7.32
N ILE A 102 24.29 6.77 6.23
CA ILE A 102 24.83 8.14 6.20
C ILE A 102 23.74 9.22 6.35
N ALA A 103 22.46 8.83 6.41
CA ALA A 103 21.38 9.78 6.61
C ALA A 103 21.53 10.52 7.95
N LEU A 104 21.28 11.82 7.91
CA LEU A 104 21.32 12.71 9.07
C LEU A 104 19.91 12.85 9.64
N GLY A 105 19.77 12.66 10.93
CA GLY A 105 18.49 12.81 11.61
C GLY A 105 18.05 14.29 11.76
N GLY A 106 16.84 14.47 12.28
CA GLY A 106 16.27 15.77 12.62
C GLY A 106 15.02 16.09 11.79
N LEU A 107 13.91 16.34 12.49
CA LEU A 107 12.60 16.62 11.88
C LEU A 107 12.64 17.88 11.00
N ASP A 108 13.30 18.95 11.47
CA ASP A 108 13.40 20.20 10.69
C ASP A 108 14.19 20.03 9.40
N ARG A 109 15.26 19.21 9.42
CA ARG A 109 16.04 18.89 8.22
C ARG A 109 15.19 18.14 7.20
N ALA A 110 14.52 17.08 7.64
CA ALA A 110 13.64 16.31 6.78
C ALA A 110 12.48 17.18 6.24
N ALA A 111 11.89 18.03 7.09
CA ALA A 111 10.84 18.94 6.67
C ALA A 111 11.32 19.94 5.61
N ALA A 112 12.53 20.48 5.74
CA ALA A 112 13.10 21.37 4.73
C ALA A 112 13.34 20.64 3.40
N ASP A 113 13.82 19.39 3.43
CA ASP A 113 13.97 18.56 2.23
C ASP A 113 12.63 18.28 1.55
N PHE A 114 11.59 17.95 2.32
CA PHE A 114 10.25 17.74 1.79
C PHE A 114 9.59 19.03 1.30
N HIS A 115 9.82 20.18 1.95
CA HIS A 115 9.35 21.46 1.42
C HIS A 115 9.92 21.74 0.03
N GLU A 116 11.24 21.62 -0.14
CA GLU A 116 11.90 21.80 -1.45
C GLU A 116 11.40 20.77 -2.49
N LEU A 117 11.19 19.50 -2.07
CA LEU A 117 10.65 18.47 -2.96
C LEU A 117 9.21 18.81 -3.39
N GLY A 118 8.41 19.33 -2.48
CA GLY A 118 7.05 19.81 -2.73
C GLY A 118 7.01 20.93 -3.76
N GLU A 119 7.89 21.92 -3.63
CA GLU A 119 8.04 23.00 -4.61
C GLU A 119 8.38 22.49 -6.03
N ARG A 120 9.24 21.47 -6.12
CA ARG A 120 9.61 20.84 -7.40
C ARG A 120 8.44 20.01 -7.97
N ALA A 121 7.77 19.23 -7.14
CA ALA A 121 6.60 18.44 -7.53
C ALA A 121 5.44 19.33 -8.00
N ALA A 122 5.16 20.43 -7.29
CA ALA A 122 4.09 21.37 -7.62
C ALA A 122 4.24 21.99 -9.01
N LYS A 123 5.47 22.30 -9.44
CA LYS A 123 5.76 22.84 -10.79
C LYS A 123 5.35 21.88 -11.91
N ARG A 124 5.21 20.59 -11.58
CA ARG A 124 4.85 19.53 -12.52
C ARG A 124 3.43 18.99 -12.28
N GLY A 125 2.68 19.56 -11.33
CA GLY A 125 1.35 19.08 -10.93
C GLY A 125 1.38 17.74 -10.20
N LEU A 126 2.51 17.41 -9.55
CA LEU A 126 2.73 16.13 -8.87
C LEU A 126 2.62 16.28 -7.36
N ARG A 127 2.38 15.17 -6.67
CA ARG A 127 2.29 15.06 -5.21
C ARG A 127 3.29 14.02 -4.69
N VAL A 128 3.69 14.18 -3.46
CA VAL A 128 4.64 13.29 -2.78
C VAL A 128 4.02 12.82 -1.47
N GLY A 129 3.87 11.51 -1.33
CA GLY A 129 3.42 10.87 -0.10
C GLY A 129 4.62 10.33 0.68
N TYR A 130 4.73 10.70 1.95
CA TYR A 130 5.79 10.25 2.84
C TYR A 130 5.32 9.09 3.70
N GLU A 131 6.07 7.99 3.70
CA GLU A 131 5.82 6.78 4.45
C GLU A 131 6.90 6.52 5.50
N ALA A 132 6.51 6.29 6.75
CA ALA A 132 7.40 5.86 7.81
C ALA A 132 7.58 4.34 7.80
N LEU A 133 8.68 3.84 7.22
CA LEU A 133 9.03 2.42 7.28
C LEU A 133 9.29 1.97 8.72
N ALA A 134 8.79 0.80 9.11
CA ALA A 134 9.01 0.26 10.46
C ALA A 134 10.50 0.08 10.81
N TRP A 135 11.38 -0.03 9.83
CA TRP A 135 12.85 -0.10 9.99
C TRP A 135 13.58 1.16 9.54
N GLY A 136 12.86 2.27 9.36
CA GLY A 136 13.44 3.57 9.03
C GLY A 136 14.53 3.97 10.03
N ARG A 137 15.61 4.57 9.54
CA ARG A 137 16.78 4.87 10.37
C ARG A 137 16.49 5.90 11.47
N HIS A 138 15.84 6.98 11.11
CA HIS A 138 15.50 8.07 12.02
C HIS A 138 13.99 8.23 12.16
N ILE A 139 13.24 7.97 11.09
CA ILE A 139 11.79 8.09 11.03
C ILE A 139 11.22 6.70 10.79
N HIS A 140 10.49 6.19 11.76
CA HIS A 140 9.87 4.86 11.75
C HIS A 140 8.52 4.84 12.48
N ASP A 141 7.96 6.01 12.69
CA ASP A 141 6.69 6.27 13.36
C ASP A 141 5.88 7.26 12.50
N HIS A 142 4.63 6.93 12.21
CA HIS A 142 3.77 7.82 11.42
C HIS A 142 3.55 9.20 12.09
N ARG A 143 3.72 9.31 13.41
CA ARG A 143 3.61 10.58 14.15
C ARG A 143 4.77 11.51 13.81
N ASP A 144 5.98 10.96 13.69
CA ASP A 144 7.17 11.74 13.27
C ASP A 144 7.05 12.10 11.78
N ALA A 145 6.56 11.18 10.95
CA ALA A 145 6.30 11.47 9.54
C ALA A 145 5.24 12.57 9.38
N TRP A 146 4.16 12.53 10.18
CA TRP A 146 3.17 13.61 10.21
C TRP A 146 3.76 14.94 10.65
N GLU A 147 4.60 14.95 11.68
CA GLU A 147 5.26 16.17 12.13
C GLU A 147 6.18 16.77 11.05
N ILE A 148 6.87 15.93 10.28
CA ILE A 148 7.67 16.38 9.12
C ILE A 148 6.76 16.98 8.05
N VAL A 149 5.69 16.31 7.66
CA VAL A 149 4.72 16.82 6.67
C VAL A 149 4.10 18.14 7.11
N ARG A 150 3.75 18.26 8.41
CA ARG A 150 3.21 19.47 9.00
C ARG A 150 4.21 20.63 8.97
N ARG A 151 5.50 20.38 9.28
CA ARG A 151 6.58 21.40 9.23
C ARG A 151 6.99 21.73 7.81
N ALA A 152 6.93 20.78 6.88
CA ALA A 152 7.18 21.05 5.47
C ALA A 152 6.17 22.06 4.92
N ASP A 153 4.98 22.12 5.49
CA ASP A 153 3.92 23.11 5.19
C ASP A 153 3.73 23.33 3.68
N HIS A 154 3.53 22.21 2.94
CA HIS A 154 3.39 22.26 1.50
C HIS A 154 2.18 21.45 1.04
N ALA A 155 1.34 22.01 0.14
CA ALA A 155 0.10 21.37 -0.31
C ALA A 155 0.34 20.02 -1.00
N ASN A 156 1.44 19.90 -1.74
CA ASN A 156 1.78 18.70 -2.51
C ASN A 156 2.55 17.64 -1.70
N ILE A 157 2.74 17.86 -0.39
CA ILE A 157 3.33 16.88 0.53
C ILE A 157 2.26 16.38 1.48
N GLY A 158 2.15 15.05 1.59
CA GLY A 158 1.23 14.37 2.48
C GLY A 158 1.79 13.06 2.99
N LEU A 159 0.95 12.29 3.67
CA LEU A 159 1.31 10.99 4.24
C LEU A 159 0.81 9.85 3.37
N ILE A 160 1.57 8.77 3.40
CA ILE A 160 1.09 7.42 3.12
C ILE A 160 1.07 6.67 4.44
N LEU A 161 -0.09 6.14 4.79
CA LEU A 161 -0.28 5.38 6.02
C LEU A 161 -0.35 3.90 5.67
N ASP A 162 0.66 3.14 6.05
CA ASP A 162 0.69 1.68 5.92
C ASP A 162 0.38 1.04 7.28
N SER A 163 -0.62 0.16 7.30
CA SER A 163 -1.06 -0.53 8.50
C SER A 163 0.03 -1.41 9.10
N PHE A 164 0.79 -2.14 8.26
CA PHE A 164 1.87 -3.00 8.76
C PHE A 164 2.93 -2.20 9.51
N HIS A 165 3.40 -1.09 8.95
CA HIS A 165 4.46 -0.29 9.58
C HIS A 165 4.03 0.28 10.93
N THR A 166 2.79 0.72 11.03
CA THR A 166 2.22 1.24 12.28
C THR A 166 2.03 0.14 13.32
N LEU A 167 1.41 -0.99 12.93
CA LEU A 167 0.98 -2.05 13.84
C LEU A 167 2.13 -2.94 14.28
N ALA A 168 3.07 -3.28 13.39
CA ALA A 168 4.26 -4.07 13.72
C ALA A 168 5.13 -3.40 14.79
N ARG A 169 5.12 -2.07 14.86
CA ARG A 169 5.78 -1.30 15.91
C ARG A 169 4.89 -1.00 17.12
N LYS A 170 3.66 -1.48 17.11
CA LYS A 170 2.68 -1.26 18.20
C LYS A 170 2.46 0.23 18.50
N ILE A 171 2.47 1.07 17.46
CA ILE A 171 2.21 2.51 17.60
C ILE A 171 0.72 2.71 17.85
N ASP A 172 0.39 3.63 18.77
CA ASP A 172 -1.02 3.96 19.07
C ASP A 172 -1.71 4.56 17.84
N VAL A 173 -2.66 3.81 17.29
CA VAL A 173 -3.43 4.19 16.10
C VAL A 173 -4.35 5.40 16.35
N ASN A 174 -4.69 5.73 17.60
CA ASN A 174 -5.54 6.87 17.90
C ASN A 174 -4.91 8.21 17.49
N SER A 175 -3.58 8.26 17.40
CA SER A 175 -2.88 9.45 16.89
C SER A 175 -3.24 9.79 15.44
N ILE A 176 -3.68 8.81 14.63
CA ILE A 176 -4.12 9.00 13.25
C ILE A 176 -5.36 9.90 13.19
N ARG A 177 -6.27 9.80 14.17
CA ARG A 177 -7.55 10.55 14.22
C ARG A 177 -7.38 12.07 14.16
N SER A 178 -6.21 12.59 14.51
CA SER A 178 -5.90 14.02 14.49
C SER A 178 -5.27 14.51 13.19
N ILE A 179 -4.98 13.62 12.24
CA ILE A 179 -4.38 13.97 10.96
C ILE A 179 -5.46 14.51 10.03
N PRO A 180 -5.31 15.72 9.46
CA PRO A 180 -6.26 16.23 8.47
C PRO A 180 -6.37 15.30 7.26
N ARG A 181 -7.59 14.95 6.85
CA ARG A 181 -7.84 13.99 5.77
C ARG A 181 -7.15 14.34 4.46
N GLU A 182 -7.05 15.63 4.15
CA GLU A 182 -6.39 16.14 2.94
C GLU A 182 -4.87 15.96 2.94
N LYS A 183 -4.31 15.57 4.08
CA LYS A 183 -2.89 15.23 4.23
C LYS A 183 -2.62 13.72 4.21
N ILE A 184 -3.65 12.89 4.14
CA ILE A 184 -3.55 11.46 3.92
C ILE A 184 -3.77 11.22 2.41
N PHE A 185 -2.72 10.88 1.67
CA PHE A 185 -2.81 10.77 0.22
C PHE A 185 -3.22 9.37 -0.24
N ILE A 186 -2.77 8.33 0.45
CA ILE A 186 -3.21 6.94 0.24
C ILE A 186 -3.03 6.14 1.52
N VAL A 187 -3.86 5.11 1.69
CA VAL A 187 -3.76 4.17 2.82
C VAL A 187 -3.45 2.79 2.29
N GLN A 188 -2.31 2.24 2.72
CA GLN A 188 -1.89 0.88 2.39
C GLN A 188 -2.26 -0.07 3.52
N LEU A 189 -2.81 -1.22 3.14
CA LEU A 189 -3.36 -2.20 4.06
C LEU A 189 -2.69 -3.56 3.86
N ALA A 190 -2.21 -4.09 4.95
CA ALA A 190 -1.72 -5.44 5.11
C ALA A 190 -1.96 -5.89 6.55
N ASP A 191 -2.13 -7.18 6.74
CA ASP A 191 -2.09 -7.88 8.00
C ASP A 191 -0.81 -8.71 8.09
N ALA A 192 -0.57 -9.41 9.18
CA ALA A 192 0.51 -10.38 9.32
C ALA A 192 0.29 -11.27 10.54
N PRO A 193 0.84 -12.50 10.59
CA PRO A 193 0.86 -13.30 11.80
C PRO A 193 1.74 -12.62 12.85
N LEU A 194 1.34 -12.65 14.11
CA LEU A 194 2.11 -12.04 15.21
C LEU A 194 3.30 -12.92 15.59
N ILE A 195 4.42 -12.70 14.93
CA ILE A 195 5.68 -13.44 15.11
C ILE A 195 6.77 -12.47 15.52
N ASP A 196 7.61 -12.86 16.49
CA ASP A 196 8.77 -12.06 16.90
C ASP A 196 9.96 -12.31 15.96
N MET A 197 10.18 -11.36 15.06
CA MET A 197 11.27 -11.40 14.09
C MET A 197 11.73 -10.01 13.68
N ASP A 198 12.79 -9.93 12.87
CA ASP A 198 13.24 -8.68 12.26
C ASP A 198 12.11 -8.03 11.44
N LEU A 199 11.88 -6.73 11.66
CA LEU A 199 10.75 -6.00 11.05
C LEU A 199 10.82 -5.95 9.52
N LEU A 200 12.02 -5.82 8.94
CA LEU A 200 12.21 -5.82 7.50
C LEU A 200 11.88 -7.20 6.91
N TYR A 201 12.41 -8.26 7.55
CA TYR A 201 12.15 -9.62 7.11
C TYR A 201 10.66 -9.98 7.24
N TRP A 202 10.04 -9.63 8.36
CA TRP A 202 8.61 -9.81 8.58
C TRP A 202 7.77 -9.11 7.51
N SER A 203 8.05 -7.83 7.26
CA SER A 203 7.37 -7.04 6.23
C SER A 203 7.52 -7.64 4.81
N ARG A 204 8.65 -8.25 4.49
CA ARG A 204 8.96 -8.68 3.12
C ARG A 204 8.44 -10.07 2.77
N HIS A 205 8.10 -10.89 3.77
CA HIS A 205 7.80 -12.29 3.55
C HIS A 205 6.49 -12.78 4.15
N TYR A 206 5.90 -12.04 5.12
CA TYR A 206 4.81 -12.57 5.94
C TYR A 206 3.59 -11.67 6.04
N ARG A 207 3.45 -10.67 5.17
CA ARG A 207 2.20 -9.89 5.13
C ARG A 207 1.07 -10.76 4.60
N ASN A 208 -0.10 -10.66 5.24
CA ASN A 208 -1.34 -11.34 4.84
C ASN A 208 -2.39 -10.31 4.38
N MET A 209 -3.48 -10.81 3.82
CA MET A 209 -4.66 -10.00 3.55
C MET A 209 -5.26 -9.46 4.86
N PRO A 210 -5.82 -8.24 4.87
CA PRO A 210 -6.52 -7.70 6.04
C PRO A 210 -7.57 -8.66 6.59
N GLY A 211 -7.46 -9.02 7.87
CA GLY A 211 -8.32 -9.97 8.57
C GLY A 211 -7.86 -11.43 8.52
N GLU A 212 -6.73 -11.73 7.89
CA GLU A 212 -6.13 -13.07 7.83
C GLU A 212 -4.88 -13.23 8.72
N GLY A 213 -4.53 -12.18 9.45
CA GLY A 213 -3.42 -12.17 10.41
C GLY A 213 -3.89 -11.86 11.82
N ASP A 214 -2.94 -11.45 12.65
CA ASP A 214 -3.15 -11.17 14.07
C ASP A 214 -2.99 -9.68 14.41
N LEU A 215 -2.66 -8.83 13.43
CA LEU A 215 -2.49 -7.41 13.67
C LEU A 215 -3.86 -6.72 13.81
N PRO A 216 -4.02 -5.71 14.68
CA PRO A 216 -5.30 -5.01 14.88
C PRO A 216 -5.62 -4.05 13.71
N VAL A 217 -5.71 -4.59 12.49
CA VAL A 217 -5.95 -3.81 11.25
C VAL A 217 -7.30 -3.12 11.28
N LEU A 218 -8.31 -3.70 11.93
CA LEU A 218 -9.62 -3.07 12.12
C LEU A 218 -9.50 -1.77 12.93
N ASP A 219 -8.72 -1.76 14.02
CA ASP A 219 -8.54 -0.55 14.84
C ASP A 219 -7.78 0.53 14.09
N PHE A 220 -6.76 0.14 13.29
CA PHE A 220 -6.08 1.06 12.37
C PHE A 220 -7.08 1.69 11.39
N MET A 221 -7.90 0.87 10.74
CA MET A 221 -8.86 1.35 9.73
C MET A 221 -9.96 2.22 10.33
N ARG A 222 -10.42 1.91 11.55
CA ARG A 222 -11.35 2.77 12.33
C ARG A 222 -10.74 4.14 12.61
N ALA A 223 -9.44 4.20 12.96
CA ALA A 223 -8.76 5.46 13.20
C ALA A 223 -8.62 6.29 11.90
N VAL A 224 -8.30 5.64 10.78
CA VAL A 224 -8.27 6.28 9.46
C VAL A 224 -9.65 6.80 9.07
N ALA A 225 -10.68 5.97 9.15
CA ALA A 225 -12.04 6.35 8.79
C ALA A 225 -12.57 7.52 9.62
N ALA A 226 -12.19 7.62 10.89
CA ALA A 226 -12.57 8.73 11.78
C ALA A 226 -11.96 10.08 11.37
N THR A 227 -10.95 10.13 10.51
CA THR A 227 -10.44 11.37 9.93
C THR A 227 -11.34 11.94 8.84
N GLY A 228 -12.29 11.13 8.34
CA GLY A 228 -13.10 11.43 7.16
C GLY A 228 -12.36 11.18 5.84
N TYR A 229 -11.28 10.39 5.87
CA TYR A 229 -10.57 9.98 4.66
C TYR A 229 -11.48 9.17 3.73
N ASP A 230 -11.52 9.53 2.46
CA ASP A 230 -12.33 8.92 1.42
C ASP A 230 -11.55 8.60 0.12
N GLY A 231 -10.20 8.61 0.21
CA GLY A 231 -9.33 8.25 -0.88
C GLY A 231 -9.16 6.73 -1.04
N TYR A 232 -8.16 6.34 -1.83
CA TYR A 232 -7.89 4.94 -2.12
C TYR A 232 -7.42 4.15 -0.89
N LEU A 233 -8.06 3.01 -0.65
CA LEU A 233 -7.54 1.93 0.18
C LEU A 233 -6.82 0.95 -0.73
N SER A 234 -5.58 0.64 -0.43
CA SER A 234 -4.73 -0.14 -1.32
C SER A 234 -4.10 -1.33 -0.59
N LEU A 235 -4.07 -2.48 -1.22
CA LEU A 235 -3.35 -3.64 -0.69
C LEU A 235 -1.88 -3.55 -1.05
N GLU A 236 -1.01 -3.70 -0.05
CA GLU A 236 0.42 -3.86 -0.26
C GLU A 236 0.94 -5.10 0.47
N ILE A 237 0.90 -6.23 -0.22
CA ILE A 237 1.23 -7.53 0.36
C ILE A 237 2.57 -8.02 -0.18
N PHE A 238 3.55 -8.15 0.71
CA PHE A 238 4.80 -8.85 0.45
C PHE A 238 4.74 -10.22 1.12
N ASN A 239 4.45 -11.25 0.33
CA ASN A 239 4.36 -12.62 0.80
C ASN A 239 4.84 -13.59 -0.29
N ASP A 240 5.79 -14.46 0.06
CA ASP A 240 6.40 -15.37 -0.92
C ASP A 240 5.40 -16.41 -1.44
N GLN A 241 4.45 -16.85 -0.61
CA GLN A 241 3.42 -17.80 -1.02
C GLN A 241 2.44 -17.15 -2.01
N PHE A 242 2.03 -15.91 -1.77
CA PHE A 242 1.15 -15.18 -2.68
C PHE A 242 1.83 -14.92 -4.02
N ARG A 243 3.11 -14.55 -4.00
CA ARG A 243 3.90 -14.38 -5.23
C ARG A 243 4.18 -15.68 -5.98
N GLY A 244 4.00 -16.83 -5.35
CA GLY A 244 4.03 -18.16 -5.97
C GLY A 244 2.65 -18.65 -6.45
N GLY A 245 1.57 -17.96 -6.09
CA GLY A 245 0.21 -18.33 -6.40
C GLY A 245 -0.33 -17.75 -7.72
N SER A 246 -1.59 -18.07 -8.03
CA SER A 246 -2.29 -17.48 -9.18
C SER A 246 -2.57 -15.99 -8.95
N PRO A 247 -2.10 -15.06 -9.81
CA PRO A 247 -2.38 -13.64 -9.65
C PRO A 247 -3.87 -13.32 -9.62
N ARG A 248 -4.67 -14.09 -10.38
CA ARG A 248 -6.13 -13.90 -10.42
C ARG A 248 -6.80 -14.26 -9.09
N SER A 249 -6.44 -15.38 -8.48
CA SER A 249 -7.01 -15.81 -7.20
C SER A 249 -6.61 -14.82 -6.09
N ILE A 250 -5.33 -14.44 -6.04
CA ILE A 250 -4.81 -13.49 -5.05
C ILE A 250 -5.48 -12.11 -5.19
N ALA A 251 -5.67 -11.61 -6.41
CA ALA A 251 -6.36 -10.34 -6.64
C ALA A 251 -7.82 -10.39 -6.17
N ILE A 252 -8.54 -11.47 -6.45
CA ILE A 252 -9.94 -11.66 -6.01
C ILE A 252 -10.02 -11.69 -4.48
N ASP A 253 -9.18 -12.47 -3.82
CA ASP A 253 -9.18 -12.58 -2.37
C ASP A 253 -8.78 -11.26 -1.71
N GLY A 254 -7.78 -10.58 -2.27
CA GLY A 254 -7.39 -9.25 -1.83
C GLY A 254 -8.52 -8.22 -1.94
N HIS A 255 -9.26 -8.21 -3.04
CA HIS A 255 -10.41 -7.31 -3.19
C HIS A 255 -11.51 -7.60 -2.15
N ARG A 256 -11.79 -8.89 -1.93
CA ARG A 256 -12.77 -9.33 -0.91
C ARG A 256 -12.34 -8.93 0.51
N SER A 257 -11.06 -9.07 0.83
CA SER A 257 -10.54 -8.69 2.16
C SER A 257 -10.72 -7.21 2.46
N LEU A 258 -10.52 -6.32 1.46
CA LEU A 258 -10.77 -4.89 1.62
C LEU A 258 -12.26 -4.58 1.83
N ILE A 259 -13.16 -5.21 1.07
CA ILE A 259 -14.61 -5.04 1.23
C ILE A 259 -15.03 -5.52 2.63
N TYR A 260 -14.53 -6.68 3.06
CA TYR A 260 -14.81 -7.22 4.39
C TYR A 260 -14.34 -6.28 5.50
N LEU A 261 -13.09 -5.78 5.43
CA LEU A 261 -12.56 -4.83 6.40
C LEU A 261 -13.42 -3.56 6.46
N GLY A 262 -13.80 -3.01 5.33
CA GLY A 262 -14.67 -1.84 5.26
C GLY A 262 -16.07 -2.09 5.85
N ASP A 263 -16.67 -3.26 5.64
CA ASP A 263 -17.92 -3.67 6.26
C ASP A 263 -17.78 -3.74 7.79
N GLN A 264 -16.67 -4.31 8.30
CA GLN A 264 -16.40 -4.35 9.75
C GLN A 264 -16.28 -2.94 10.36
N VAL A 265 -15.62 -2.00 9.65
CA VAL A 265 -15.56 -0.59 10.09
C VAL A 265 -16.96 0.01 10.17
N LYS A 266 -17.79 -0.15 9.14
CA LYS A 266 -19.18 0.37 9.13
C LYS A 266 -20.04 -0.21 10.25
N ARG A 267 -19.88 -1.48 10.58
CA ARG A 267 -20.60 -2.14 11.67
C ARG A 267 -20.17 -1.64 13.06
N SER A 268 -18.87 -1.37 13.22
CA SER A 268 -18.31 -0.91 14.50
C SER A 268 -18.47 0.59 14.71
N GLU A 269 -18.57 1.38 13.64
CA GLU A 269 -18.67 2.84 13.65
C GLU A 269 -19.79 3.30 12.68
N PRO A 270 -21.07 3.11 13.05
CA PRO A 270 -22.20 3.36 12.13
C PRO A 270 -22.32 4.80 11.62
N ASP A 271 -21.77 5.77 12.37
CA ASP A 271 -21.82 7.20 12.02
C ASP A 271 -20.71 7.59 11.02
N ILE A 272 -19.75 6.70 10.75
CA ILE A 272 -18.67 6.98 9.79
C ILE A 272 -19.17 6.80 8.35
N VAL A 273 -19.02 7.84 7.55
CA VAL A 273 -19.29 7.79 6.11
C VAL A 273 -18.04 7.29 5.39
N MET A 274 -18.15 6.11 4.78
CA MET A 274 -17.08 5.47 4.02
C MET A 274 -17.66 4.87 2.75
N THR A 275 -17.06 5.19 1.61
CA THR A 275 -17.46 4.66 0.31
C THR A 275 -16.74 3.34 0.05
N ILE A 276 -17.43 2.22 0.24
CA ILE A 276 -16.94 0.89 -0.09
C ILE A 276 -18.03 0.12 -0.85
N PRO A 277 -17.65 -0.82 -1.73
CA PRO A 277 -18.60 -1.75 -2.33
C PRO A 277 -19.39 -2.49 -1.25
N PRO A 278 -20.67 -2.83 -1.49
CA PRO A 278 -21.44 -3.61 -0.54
C PRO A 278 -20.90 -5.04 -0.44
N MET A 279 -21.06 -5.65 0.73
CA MET A 279 -20.87 -7.10 0.87
C MET A 279 -21.80 -7.85 -0.09
N PRO A 280 -21.33 -8.96 -0.68
CA PRO A 280 -22.22 -9.81 -1.47
C PRO A 280 -23.40 -10.30 -0.62
N ALA A 281 -24.55 -10.51 -1.26
CA ALA A 281 -25.70 -11.07 -0.57
C ALA A 281 -25.35 -12.45 0.01
N PRO A 282 -25.81 -12.77 1.23
CA PRO A 282 -25.62 -14.10 1.80
C PRO A 282 -26.17 -15.18 0.85
N ILE A 283 -25.40 -16.23 0.64
CA ILE A 283 -25.86 -17.40 -0.10
C ILE A 283 -26.74 -18.21 0.86
N GLU A 284 -28.00 -18.44 0.49
CA GLU A 284 -28.85 -19.39 1.20
C GLU A 284 -28.44 -20.82 0.81
N VAL A 285 -27.95 -21.56 1.79
CA VAL A 285 -27.60 -22.97 1.63
C VAL A 285 -28.73 -23.80 2.22
N THR A 286 -29.34 -24.65 1.41
CA THR A 286 -30.46 -25.51 1.79
C THR A 286 -30.02 -26.88 2.34
N GLY A 287 -28.74 -27.22 2.16
CA GLY A 287 -28.16 -28.48 2.66
C GLY A 287 -26.84 -28.81 1.95
N VAL A 288 -26.28 -29.97 2.33
CA VAL A 288 -25.15 -30.61 1.66
C VAL A 288 -25.69 -31.59 0.63
N GLU A 289 -25.35 -31.42 -0.64
CA GLU A 289 -25.80 -32.31 -1.69
C GLU A 289 -24.92 -33.56 -1.75
N PHE A 290 -23.61 -33.40 -1.67
CA PHE A 290 -22.65 -34.50 -1.56
C PHE A 290 -21.36 -34.08 -0.85
N VAL A 291 -20.62 -35.09 -0.40
CA VAL A 291 -19.26 -34.91 0.12
C VAL A 291 -18.36 -35.86 -0.68
N GLU A 292 -17.30 -35.30 -1.26
CA GLU A 292 -16.31 -36.05 -2.03
C GLU A 292 -15.07 -36.29 -1.16
N PHE A 293 -14.63 -37.53 -1.08
CA PHE A 293 -13.39 -37.91 -0.40
C PHE A 293 -12.38 -38.39 -1.44
N ALA A 294 -11.19 -37.80 -1.42
CA ALA A 294 -10.05 -38.34 -2.14
C ALA A 294 -9.49 -39.54 -1.36
N ALA A 295 -9.69 -40.75 -1.87
CA ALA A 295 -9.26 -41.97 -1.21
C ALA A 295 -8.65 -42.94 -2.24
N ASN A 296 -7.72 -43.80 -1.82
CA ASN A 296 -7.28 -44.93 -2.60
C ASN A 296 -8.31 -46.06 -2.53
N GLU A 297 -8.12 -47.18 -3.30
CA GLU A 297 -9.10 -48.26 -3.38
C GLU A 297 -9.36 -48.99 -2.05
N GLU A 298 -8.35 -49.02 -1.13
CA GLU A 298 -8.48 -49.68 0.16
C GLU A 298 -9.28 -48.81 1.11
N GLU A 299 -8.94 -47.49 1.19
CA GLU A 299 -9.68 -46.50 1.98
C GLU A 299 -11.12 -46.35 1.51
N ALA A 300 -11.35 -46.38 0.18
CA ALA A 300 -12.69 -46.26 -0.36
C ALA A 300 -13.57 -47.46 0.04
N ARG A 301 -12.99 -48.67 0.20
CA ARG A 301 -13.73 -49.84 0.68
C ARG A 301 -14.08 -49.79 2.16
N GLU A 302 -13.28 -49.11 2.95
CA GLU A 302 -13.53 -48.90 4.39
C GLU A 302 -14.59 -47.82 4.65
N LEU A 303 -14.77 -46.87 3.70
CA LEU A 303 -15.74 -45.79 3.79
C LEU A 303 -17.13 -46.20 3.22
N ALA A 304 -17.23 -47.26 2.46
CA ALA A 304 -18.47 -47.75 1.85
C ALA A 304 -19.20 -48.74 2.78
#